data_446308e1ebd459cc75373f0dac4ec6ad
#
_entry.id   446308e1ebd459cc75373f0dac4ec6ad
#
_cell.length_a   1.000
_cell.length_b   1.000
_cell.length_c   1.000
_cell.angle_alpha   90.00
_cell.angle_beta   90.00
_cell.angle_gamma   90.00
#
_symmetry.space_group_name_H-M   'P 1'
#
loop_
_entity.id
_entity.type
_entity.pdbx_description
1 polymer ?
#
loop_
_entity_poly.entity_id
_entity_poly.type
_entity_poly.pdbx_seq_one_letter_code
_entity_poly.pdbx_strand_id
1 'polypeptide(L)'
;MNTLFDKIWDKHVVQTIADGPTQLYIDRLYCHEVTSPQAFAGLRQRGIKCLRPQQIVCMPDHNTPTHDQDKEIADPVSRAQVDTLERNAKDFGLTYYGMMNPNNGIIHVVGPETGLTLPGMTIVCGDSHTSTHGAMGAVAFGIGTSEVEMVMASQCILQSRPKTMRITVDGKLGKGVTAKDLALYMMSRMSTSGATGYFVEYAGEAVRSLSMEGRLTLCNLSIEMGARGGMVAPDETTFEYLRGREHAPKGEAWDKALAYWKTLRSDDDAKFDKEVRFDAADIEPMITYGTNPGMGTGITRSIPTTDAMADTEKTSFMKSMEYMGFNPGDKLIGKKVDYVFLGACTNGRIEDFRAFASLVKGRHKADSVTAWLVPGSWRVDKQIRQEGIDKVLEAAGFEIRQPGCSACLAMNDDKIPAGKYAVSTSNRNFEGRQGPGSRTMLASPLTAAAAAITGKVTDPREFL
;
A
#
# COMPACT_ATOMS: atom_id res chain seq x y z
N MET A 1 -23.33 -5.45 20.23
CA MET A 1 -23.22 -5.92 18.87
C MET A 1 -21.88 -5.46 18.30
N ASN A 2 -21.20 -6.30 17.53
CA ASN A 2 -19.78 -6.19 17.31
C ASN A 2 -19.45 -5.69 15.91
N THR A 3 -18.48 -4.79 15.80
CA THR A 3 -17.86 -4.46 14.51
C THR A 3 -17.03 -5.64 13.99
N LEU A 4 -16.68 -5.62 12.71
CA LEU A 4 -15.74 -6.59 12.14
C LEU A 4 -14.42 -6.62 12.92
N PHE A 5 -13.91 -5.43 13.29
CA PHE A 5 -12.72 -5.29 14.11
C PHE A 5 -12.88 -6.02 15.46
N ASP A 6 -14.00 -5.81 16.18
CA ASP A 6 -14.26 -6.45 17.46
C ASP A 6 -14.27 -7.97 17.33
N LYS A 7 -14.95 -8.50 16.30
CA LYS A 7 -15.06 -9.96 16.07
C LYS A 7 -13.71 -10.63 15.86
N ILE A 8 -12.75 -9.93 15.27
CA ILE A 8 -11.41 -10.47 15.04
C ILE A 8 -10.55 -10.22 16.28
N TRP A 9 -10.51 -8.98 16.76
CA TRP A 9 -9.70 -8.61 17.93
C TRP A 9 -10.00 -9.50 19.14
N ASP A 10 -11.27 -9.62 19.54
CA ASP A 10 -11.68 -10.35 20.73
C ASP A 10 -11.33 -11.84 20.69
N LYS A 11 -11.31 -12.45 19.49
CA LYS A 11 -10.87 -13.84 19.30
C LYS A 11 -9.36 -14.04 19.45
N HIS A 12 -8.58 -12.97 19.36
CA HIS A 12 -7.12 -13.02 19.47
C HIS A 12 -6.61 -12.48 20.80
N VAL A 13 -7.51 -12.03 21.68
CA VAL A 13 -7.14 -11.61 23.04
C VAL A 13 -6.71 -12.83 23.85
N VAL A 14 -5.45 -12.83 24.26
CA VAL A 14 -4.90 -13.84 25.20
C VAL A 14 -5.18 -13.41 26.65
N GLN A 15 -4.93 -12.14 26.94
CA GLN A 15 -5.14 -11.56 28.27
C GLN A 15 -5.33 -10.04 28.14
N THR A 16 -6.20 -9.47 28.96
CA THR A 16 -6.30 -8.03 29.18
C THR A 16 -5.67 -7.70 30.53
N ILE A 17 -4.70 -6.79 30.52
CA ILE A 17 -4.05 -6.31 31.75
C ILE A 17 -4.94 -5.23 32.34
N ALA A 18 -5.26 -5.31 33.62
CA ALA A 18 -6.04 -4.30 34.30
C ALA A 18 -5.35 -2.93 34.20
N ASP A 19 -6.08 -1.93 33.74
CA ASP A 19 -5.57 -0.57 33.48
C ASP A 19 -4.36 -0.51 32.53
N GLY A 20 -4.19 -1.53 31.69
CA GLY A 20 -3.06 -1.69 30.79
C GLY A 20 -3.43 -2.16 29.39
N PRO A 21 -2.44 -2.53 28.59
CA PRO A 21 -2.64 -3.01 27.22
C PRO A 21 -3.25 -4.42 27.20
N THR A 22 -3.77 -4.79 26.05
CA THR A 22 -4.22 -6.15 25.73
C THR A 22 -3.06 -6.95 25.14
N GLN A 23 -2.85 -8.18 25.65
CA GLN A 23 -2.00 -9.16 25.01
C GLN A 23 -2.77 -9.82 23.87
N LEU A 24 -2.32 -9.56 22.63
CA LEU A 24 -2.96 -10.01 21.41
C LEU A 24 -2.11 -11.10 20.75
N TYR A 25 -2.71 -12.24 20.41
CA TYR A 25 -2.08 -13.28 19.61
C TYR A 25 -1.95 -12.82 18.15
N ILE A 26 -0.85 -13.16 17.49
CA ILE A 26 -0.56 -12.79 16.11
C ILE A 26 -0.47 -14.04 15.24
N ASP A 27 -1.34 -14.13 14.22
CA ASP A 27 -1.36 -15.27 13.29
C ASP A 27 -0.22 -15.24 12.27
N ARG A 28 0.19 -14.03 11.84
CA ARG A 28 1.22 -13.88 10.82
C ARG A 28 2.15 -12.73 11.14
N LEU A 29 3.45 -12.99 11.13
CA LEU A 29 4.50 -11.99 11.13
C LEU A 29 5.19 -11.99 9.78
N TYR A 30 5.25 -10.83 9.12
CA TYR A 30 6.10 -10.62 7.96
C TYR A 30 7.36 -9.85 8.36
N CYS A 31 8.50 -10.24 7.78
CA CYS A 31 9.79 -9.63 8.05
C CYS A 31 10.51 -9.24 6.76
N HIS A 32 11.04 -8.03 6.72
CA HIS A 32 11.90 -7.56 5.65
C HIS A 32 13.26 -7.10 6.20
N GLU A 33 14.20 -6.79 5.32
CA GLU A 33 15.60 -6.55 5.65
C GLU A 33 15.86 -5.28 6.45
N VAL A 34 14.94 -4.31 6.44
CA VAL A 34 15.17 -3.00 7.08
C VAL A 34 14.87 -3.01 8.58
N THR A 35 13.76 -3.62 9.00
CA THR A 35 13.25 -3.51 10.38
C THR A 35 13.42 -4.77 11.23
N SER A 36 13.91 -5.88 10.66
CA SER A 36 14.05 -7.14 11.40
C SER A 36 15.44 -7.43 11.99
N PRO A 37 16.56 -6.85 11.53
CA PRO A 37 17.90 -7.25 11.98
C PRO A 37 18.10 -7.15 13.49
N GLN A 38 17.65 -6.05 14.13
CA GLN A 38 17.79 -5.85 15.57
C GLN A 38 16.92 -6.82 16.37
N ALA A 39 15.73 -7.20 15.87
CA ALA A 39 14.89 -8.19 16.50
C ALA A 39 15.59 -9.56 16.57
N PHE A 40 16.20 -10.00 15.47
CA PHE A 40 16.99 -11.24 15.46
C PHE A 40 18.23 -11.17 16.35
N ALA A 41 18.91 -10.01 16.39
CA ALA A 41 20.05 -9.80 17.26
C ALA A 41 19.65 -9.91 18.74
N GLY A 42 18.51 -9.31 19.14
CA GLY A 42 17.98 -9.40 20.50
C GLY A 42 17.63 -10.84 20.90
N LEU A 43 17.01 -11.62 20.02
CA LEU A 43 16.75 -13.05 20.26
C LEU A 43 18.04 -13.84 20.47
N ARG A 44 19.06 -13.64 19.62
CA ARG A 44 20.36 -14.30 19.76
C ARG A 44 21.04 -13.97 21.09
N GLN A 45 21.08 -12.68 21.45
CA GLN A 45 21.69 -12.23 22.69
C GLN A 45 21.04 -12.88 23.92
N ARG A 46 19.74 -13.12 23.86
CA ARG A 46 18.97 -13.73 24.96
C ARG A 46 18.85 -15.26 24.86
N GLY A 47 19.39 -15.88 23.81
CA GLY A 47 19.28 -17.32 23.57
C GLY A 47 17.84 -17.80 23.31
N ILE A 48 16.97 -16.92 22.82
CA ILE A 48 15.55 -17.21 22.56
C ILE A 48 15.37 -17.63 21.09
N LYS A 49 14.56 -18.67 20.87
CA LYS A 49 14.15 -19.13 19.53
C LYS A 49 12.79 -18.55 19.16
N CYS A 50 12.49 -18.50 17.87
CA CYS A 50 11.12 -18.19 17.41
C CYS A 50 10.15 -19.29 17.92
N LEU A 51 9.04 -18.87 18.53
CA LEU A 51 8.06 -19.78 19.09
C LEU A 51 7.33 -20.57 18.00
N ARG A 52 6.96 -19.89 16.89
CA ARG A 52 6.21 -20.49 15.78
C ARG A 52 6.83 -20.07 14.43
N PRO A 53 7.97 -20.69 14.04
CA PRO A 53 8.68 -20.34 12.81
C PRO A 53 7.80 -20.39 11.54
N GLN A 54 6.84 -21.31 11.48
CA GLN A 54 5.92 -21.48 10.34
C GLN A 54 4.92 -20.31 10.16
N GLN A 55 4.79 -19.44 11.16
CA GLN A 55 3.94 -18.24 11.09
C GLN A 55 4.72 -16.98 10.71
N ILE A 56 6.03 -17.12 10.47
CA ILE A 56 6.93 -16.03 10.11
C ILE A 56 7.39 -16.22 8.68
N VAL A 57 7.21 -15.18 7.85
CA VAL A 57 7.65 -15.19 6.45
C VAL A 57 8.56 -13.99 6.22
N CYS A 58 9.74 -14.26 5.67
CA CYS A 58 10.77 -13.26 5.39
C CYS A 58 10.96 -13.09 3.89
N MET A 59 11.07 -11.84 3.42
CA MET A 59 11.47 -11.50 2.06
C MET A 59 12.08 -10.11 2.00
N PRO A 60 13.14 -9.88 1.23
CA PRO A 60 13.67 -8.55 0.97
C PRO A 60 12.80 -7.85 -0.08
N ASP A 61 12.49 -6.56 0.14
CA ASP A 61 11.67 -5.78 -0.78
C ASP A 61 12.05 -4.28 -0.86
N HIS A 62 12.78 -3.75 0.12
CA HIS A 62 13.13 -2.32 0.20
C HIS A 62 14.47 -2.00 -0.48
N ASN A 63 15.52 -2.79 -0.19
CA ASN A 63 16.88 -2.59 -0.69
C ASN A 63 17.20 -3.45 -1.93
N THR A 64 16.18 -4.02 -2.55
CA THR A 64 16.35 -4.81 -3.77
C THR A 64 16.50 -3.89 -4.98
N PRO A 65 17.49 -4.12 -5.87
CA PRO A 65 17.58 -3.40 -7.13
C PRO A 65 16.39 -3.79 -8.03
N THR A 66 16.06 -2.94 -9.00
CA THR A 66 15.03 -3.23 -10.01
C THR A 66 15.61 -3.62 -11.37
N HIS A 67 16.90 -3.87 -11.39
CA HIS A 67 17.68 -4.39 -12.50
C HIS A 67 18.67 -5.43 -11.99
N ASP A 68 19.04 -6.37 -12.85
CA ASP A 68 20.12 -7.33 -12.60
C ASP A 68 20.01 -8.06 -11.23
N GLN A 69 18.80 -8.44 -10.82
CA GLN A 69 18.59 -9.14 -9.54
C GLN A 69 19.23 -10.54 -9.48
N ASP A 70 19.66 -11.07 -10.61
CA ASP A 70 20.47 -12.29 -10.74
C ASP A 70 21.94 -12.07 -10.40
N LYS A 71 22.36 -10.82 -10.23
CA LYS A 71 23.72 -10.44 -9.86
C LYS A 71 23.79 -10.00 -8.39
N GLU A 72 25.02 -9.90 -7.90
CA GLU A 72 25.29 -9.34 -6.57
C GLU A 72 24.85 -7.88 -6.50
N ILE A 73 24.17 -7.50 -5.40
CA ILE A 73 23.73 -6.12 -5.17
C ILE A 73 24.98 -5.22 -5.09
N ALA A 74 25.05 -4.22 -5.96
CA ALA A 74 26.22 -3.35 -6.09
C ALA A 74 26.45 -2.48 -4.84
N ASP A 75 25.37 -1.91 -4.26
CA ASP A 75 25.47 -1.13 -3.04
C ASP A 75 25.78 -2.02 -1.83
N PRO A 76 26.92 -1.83 -1.15
CA PRO A 76 27.35 -2.72 -0.06
C PRO A 76 26.44 -2.66 1.17
N VAL A 77 25.75 -1.54 1.41
CA VAL A 77 24.83 -1.39 2.55
C VAL A 77 23.55 -2.18 2.30
N SER A 78 22.95 -2.01 1.14
CA SER A 78 21.77 -2.76 0.70
C SER A 78 22.04 -4.27 0.68
N ARG A 79 23.19 -4.67 0.11
CA ARG A 79 23.62 -6.07 0.11
C ARG A 79 23.73 -6.64 1.51
N ALA A 80 24.43 -5.96 2.41
CA ALA A 80 24.61 -6.42 3.79
C ALA A 80 23.27 -6.61 4.53
N GLN A 81 22.27 -5.77 4.25
CA GLN A 81 20.94 -5.89 4.84
C GLN A 81 20.19 -7.11 4.28
N VAL A 82 20.19 -7.31 2.97
CA VAL A 82 19.55 -8.46 2.32
C VAL A 82 20.19 -9.77 2.75
N ASP A 83 21.53 -9.86 2.72
CA ASP A 83 22.28 -11.05 3.16
C ASP A 83 22.06 -11.34 4.67
N THR A 84 21.89 -10.31 5.47
CA THR A 84 21.59 -10.46 6.90
C THR A 84 20.20 -11.04 7.12
N LEU A 85 19.19 -10.63 6.35
CA LEU A 85 17.86 -11.21 6.43
C LEU A 85 17.87 -12.69 6.03
N GLU A 86 18.57 -13.04 4.95
CA GLU A 86 18.68 -14.44 4.49
C GLU A 86 19.33 -15.32 5.56
N ARG A 87 20.48 -14.87 6.10
CA ARG A 87 21.18 -15.57 7.19
C ARG A 87 20.31 -15.72 8.42
N ASN A 88 19.59 -14.65 8.82
CA ASN A 88 18.66 -14.70 9.95
C ASN A 88 17.53 -15.71 9.73
N ALA A 89 16.89 -15.68 8.55
CA ALA A 89 15.83 -16.62 8.23
C ALA A 89 16.31 -18.07 8.28
N LYS A 90 17.50 -18.34 7.76
CA LYS A 90 18.15 -19.66 7.81
C LYS A 90 18.43 -20.10 9.26
N ASP A 91 19.08 -19.25 10.05
CA ASP A 91 19.48 -19.56 11.43
C ASP A 91 18.26 -19.85 12.34
N PHE A 92 17.14 -19.18 12.09
CA PHE A 92 15.91 -19.35 12.88
C PHE A 92 14.90 -20.32 12.25
N GLY A 93 15.22 -20.94 11.09
CA GLY A 93 14.37 -21.92 10.41
C GLY A 93 13.07 -21.33 9.85
N LEU A 94 13.12 -20.10 9.34
CA LEU A 94 11.97 -19.37 8.84
C LEU A 94 11.78 -19.56 7.32
N THR A 95 10.55 -19.36 6.84
CA THR A 95 10.28 -19.26 5.41
C THR A 95 10.94 -18.00 4.85
N TYR A 96 11.75 -18.16 3.80
CA TYR A 96 12.45 -17.08 3.13
C TYR A 96 12.24 -17.11 1.61
N TYR A 97 11.77 -16.00 1.07
CA TYR A 97 11.66 -15.79 -0.36
C TYR A 97 12.68 -14.75 -0.80
N GLY A 98 13.88 -15.17 -1.19
CA GLY A 98 14.97 -14.33 -1.71
C GLY A 98 14.64 -13.70 -3.08
N MET A 99 15.43 -12.73 -3.53
CA MET A 99 15.16 -11.89 -4.71
C MET A 99 14.73 -12.65 -5.98
N MET A 100 15.37 -13.77 -6.32
CA MET A 100 15.03 -14.55 -7.53
C MET A 100 13.99 -15.64 -7.28
N ASN A 101 13.44 -15.73 -6.08
CA ASN A 101 12.38 -16.67 -5.78
C ASN A 101 11.08 -16.25 -6.49
N PRO A 102 10.37 -17.15 -7.17
CA PRO A 102 9.09 -16.84 -7.83
C PRO A 102 8.02 -16.23 -6.91
N ASN A 103 8.15 -16.44 -5.60
CA ASN A 103 7.28 -15.87 -4.56
C ASN A 103 7.88 -14.62 -3.90
N ASN A 104 8.98 -14.06 -4.45
CA ASN A 104 9.50 -12.79 -3.95
C ASN A 104 8.80 -11.59 -4.57
N GLY A 105 8.81 -10.51 -3.83
CA GLY A 105 8.27 -9.21 -4.18
C GLY A 105 7.99 -8.39 -2.94
N ILE A 106 7.21 -7.35 -3.10
CA ILE A 106 6.77 -6.51 -1.98
C ILE A 106 5.86 -7.33 -1.06
N ILE A 107 6.19 -7.41 0.23
CA ILE A 107 5.47 -8.20 1.23
C ILE A 107 3.95 -7.99 1.17
N HIS A 108 3.51 -6.73 1.05
CA HIS A 108 2.10 -6.35 1.01
C HIS A 108 1.40 -6.65 -0.34
N VAL A 109 2.16 -7.10 -1.33
CA VAL A 109 1.65 -7.67 -2.58
C VAL A 109 1.65 -9.20 -2.48
N VAL A 110 2.78 -9.80 -2.10
CA VAL A 110 2.98 -11.25 -2.04
C VAL A 110 2.05 -11.92 -1.02
N GLY A 111 1.89 -11.35 0.17
CA GLY A 111 1.04 -11.92 1.22
C GLY A 111 -0.39 -12.22 0.76
N PRO A 112 -1.12 -11.24 0.21
CA PRO A 112 -2.45 -11.45 -0.37
C PRO A 112 -2.44 -12.37 -1.60
N GLU A 113 -1.55 -12.12 -2.56
CA GLU A 113 -1.59 -12.85 -3.85
C GLU A 113 -1.24 -14.33 -3.74
N THR A 114 -0.52 -14.73 -2.69
CA THR A 114 -0.20 -16.15 -2.44
C THR A 114 -1.18 -16.84 -1.51
N GLY A 115 -2.07 -16.10 -0.86
CA GLY A 115 -3.00 -16.62 0.15
C GLY A 115 -2.35 -16.83 1.52
N LEU A 116 -1.20 -16.22 1.79
CA LEU A 116 -0.60 -16.15 3.13
C LEU A 116 -1.38 -15.22 4.07
N THR A 117 -2.11 -14.27 3.51
CA THR A 117 -3.05 -13.38 4.19
C THR A 117 -4.47 -13.90 3.99
N LEU A 118 -5.17 -14.20 5.07
CA LEU A 118 -6.54 -14.73 5.06
C LEU A 118 -7.47 -13.89 5.92
N PRO A 119 -8.80 -13.90 5.62
CA PRO A 119 -9.78 -13.22 6.46
C PRO A 119 -9.77 -13.71 7.90
N GLY A 120 -9.94 -12.79 8.84
CA GLY A 120 -10.01 -13.08 10.26
C GLY A 120 -8.67 -13.24 10.97
N MET A 121 -7.55 -13.08 10.27
CA MET A 121 -6.21 -13.13 10.88
C MET A 121 -5.82 -11.81 11.55
N THR A 122 -4.90 -11.92 12.52
CA THR A 122 -4.08 -10.80 13.01
C THR A 122 -2.71 -10.85 12.32
N ILE A 123 -2.30 -9.73 11.70
CA ILE A 123 -1.10 -9.67 10.87
C ILE A 123 -0.26 -8.46 11.25
N VAL A 124 1.04 -8.68 11.44
CA VAL A 124 1.98 -7.59 11.74
C VAL A 124 3.25 -7.67 10.89
N CYS A 125 3.87 -6.53 10.69
CA CYS A 125 5.15 -6.35 10.02
C CYS A 125 5.81 -5.07 10.55
N GLY A 126 7.12 -4.95 10.42
CA GLY A 126 7.86 -3.72 10.75
C GLY A 126 7.65 -2.57 9.75
N ASP A 127 6.58 -2.59 8.97
CA ASP A 127 6.20 -1.58 7.98
C ASP A 127 4.78 -1.10 8.24
N SER A 128 4.57 0.22 8.16
CA SER A 128 3.26 0.84 8.39
C SER A 128 2.20 0.41 7.37
N HIS A 129 2.59 0.12 6.11
CA HIS A 129 1.65 -0.33 5.07
C HIS A 129 1.16 -1.78 5.23
N THR A 130 1.48 -2.42 6.36
CA THR A 130 0.84 -3.68 6.79
C THR A 130 -0.69 -3.57 6.83
N SER A 131 -1.22 -2.36 7.00
CA SER A 131 -2.66 -2.07 6.87
C SER A 131 -3.29 -2.59 5.56
N THR A 132 -2.49 -2.74 4.50
CA THR A 132 -2.91 -3.33 3.20
C THR A 132 -3.66 -4.65 3.38
N HIS A 133 -3.16 -5.50 4.28
CA HIS A 133 -3.73 -6.84 4.50
C HIS A 133 -5.16 -6.81 5.07
N GLY A 134 -5.59 -5.68 5.63
CA GLY A 134 -6.97 -5.48 6.10
C GLY A 134 -8.02 -5.52 4.98
N ALA A 135 -7.62 -5.32 3.73
CA ALA A 135 -8.50 -5.50 2.57
C ALA A 135 -9.06 -6.93 2.43
N MET A 136 -8.35 -7.91 3.00
CA MET A 136 -8.78 -9.30 3.06
C MET A 136 -9.72 -9.59 4.24
N GLY A 137 -10.08 -8.59 5.05
CA GLY A 137 -10.84 -8.79 6.29
C GLY A 137 -9.97 -9.29 7.45
N ALA A 138 -8.73 -8.82 7.53
CA ALA A 138 -7.78 -9.10 8.62
C ALA A 138 -7.58 -7.85 9.49
N VAL A 139 -7.18 -8.04 10.76
CA VAL A 139 -6.67 -6.97 11.62
C VAL A 139 -5.17 -6.89 11.41
N ALA A 140 -4.73 -5.93 10.59
CA ALA A 140 -3.35 -5.83 10.15
C ALA A 140 -2.78 -4.43 10.41
N PHE A 141 -1.58 -4.37 11.01
CA PHE A 141 -0.96 -3.09 11.37
C PHE A 141 0.56 -3.19 11.48
N GLY A 142 1.22 -2.04 11.28
CA GLY A 142 2.66 -1.91 11.44
C GLY A 142 3.07 -1.87 12.91
N ILE A 143 4.25 -2.42 13.22
CA ILE A 143 4.83 -2.50 14.56
C ILE A 143 6.30 -2.07 14.56
N GLY A 144 6.81 -1.70 15.72
CA GLY A 144 8.22 -1.37 15.92
C GLY A 144 9.12 -2.61 15.99
N THR A 145 10.42 -2.41 15.82
CA THR A 145 11.43 -3.50 15.82
C THR A 145 11.42 -4.31 17.13
N SER A 146 11.26 -3.68 18.29
CA SER A 146 11.17 -4.37 19.59
C SER A 146 9.91 -5.23 19.69
N GLU A 147 8.83 -4.80 19.04
CA GLU A 147 7.58 -5.56 18.97
C GLU A 147 7.72 -6.74 18.01
N VAL A 148 8.48 -6.60 16.91
CA VAL A 148 8.84 -7.72 16.02
C VAL A 148 9.56 -8.81 16.82
N GLU A 149 10.55 -8.45 17.65
CA GLU A 149 11.26 -9.38 18.54
C GLU A 149 10.30 -10.08 19.51
N MET A 150 9.38 -9.32 20.12
CA MET A 150 8.37 -9.86 21.02
C MET A 150 7.47 -10.90 20.33
N VAL A 151 6.98 -10.60 19.12
CA VAL A 151 6.15 -11.52 18.33
C VAL A 151 6.93 -12.77 17.94
N MET A 152 8.20 -12.65 17.52
CA MET A 152 9.05 -13.81 17.25
C MET A 152 9.19 -14.74 18.47
N ALA A 153 9.40 -14.14 19.65
CA ALA A 153 9.62 -14.87 20.89
C ALA A 153 8.37 -15.51 21.47
N SER A 154 7.21 -14.86 21.37
CA SER A 154 5.99 -15.22 22.11
C SER A 154 4.76 -15.45 21.25
N GLN A 155 4.81 -15.08 19.98
CA GLN A 155 3.65 -14.99 19.06
C GLN A 155 2.56 -14.03 19.54
N CYS A 156 2.87 -13.17 20.49
CA CYS A 156 1.97 -12.18 21.06
C CYS A 156 2.58 -10.79 21.06
N ILE A 157 1.71 -9.79 21.17
CA ILE A 157 2.10 -8.39 21.28
C ILE A 157 1.20 -7.69 22.33
N LEU A 158 1.75 -6.67 22.98
CA LEU A 158 0.97 -5.80 23.87
C LEU A 158 0.50 -4.59 23.11
N GLN A 159 -0.82 -4.40 22.97
CA GLN A 159 -1.41 -3.29 22.22
C GLN A 159 -2.57 -2.65 22.98
N SER A 160 -2.64 -1.33 22.96
CA SER A 160 -3.86 -0.61 23.34
C SER A 160 -4.90 -0.79 22.23
N ARG A 161 -6.15 -1.11 22.64
CA ARG A 161 -7.24 -1.25 21.68
C ARG A 161 -7.52 0.10 21.01
N PRO A 162 -7.43 0.22 19.67
CA PRO A 162 -7.79 1.44 18.97
C PRO A 162 -9.31 1.66 19.00
N LYS A 163 -9.73 2.90 18.83
CA LYS A 163 -11.12 3.25 18.52
C LYS A 163 -11.48 2.74 17.13
N THR A 164 -12.78 2.57 16.87
CA THR A 164 -13.30 2.13 15.57
C THR A 164 -13.90 3.30 14.80
N MET A 165 -13.60 3.36 13.49
CA MET A 165 -14.19 4.33 12.57
C MET A 165 -14.80 3.59 11.39
N ARG A 166 -16.00 4.00 10.95
CA ARG A 166 -16.57 3.56 9.68
C ARG A 166 -16.55 4.70 8.66
N ILE A 167 -15.97 4.44 7.50
CA ILE A 167 -16.04 5.32 6.35
C ILE A 167 -16.94 4.64 5.30
N THR A 168 -18.10 5.23 5.05
CA THR A 168 -19.05 4.73 4.05
C THR A 168 -18.95 5.58 2.78
N VAL A 169 -18.78 4.92 1.63
CA VAL A 169 -18.79 5.58 0.32
C VAL A 169 -19.96 5.03 -0.49
N ASP A 170 -20.95 5.87 -0.66
CA ASP A 170 -22.19 5.51 -1.37
C ASP A 170 -22.06 5.80 -2.87
N GLY A 171 -22.91 5.17 -3.69
CA GLY A 171 -22.93 5.35 -5.14
C GLY A 171 -21.83 4.59 -5.88
N LYS A 172 -21.54 5.00 -7.11
CA LYS A 172 -20.57 4.36 -8.00
C LYS A 172 -19.50 5.34 -8.44
N LEU A 173 -18.25 4.89 -8.47
CA LEU A 173 -17.13 5.67 -9.00
C LEU A 173 -17.36 5.99 -10.48
N GLY A 174 -17.06 7.23 -10.85
CA GLY A 174 -17.19 7.71 -12.22
C GLY A 174 -16.13 7.11 -13.16
N LYS A 175 -16.31 7.31 -14.46
CA LYS A 175 -15.34 6.89 -15.49
C LYS A 175 -13.96 7.53 -15.22
N GLY A 176 -12.92 6.71 -15.25
CA GLY A 176 -11.54 7.16 -15.00
C GLY A 176 -11.17 7.38 -13.54
N VAL A 177 -12.08 7.09 -12.61
CA VAL A 177 -11.85 7.17 -11.16
C VAL A 177 -11.54 5.80 -10.61
N THR A 178 -10.44 5.69 -9.87
CA THR A 178 -9.93 4.44 -9.28
C THR A 178 -9.98 4.47 -7.74
N ALA A 179 -9.64 3.35 -7.11
CA ALA A 179 -9.50 3.30 -5.65
C ALA A 179 -8.42 4.27 -5.12
N LYS A 180 -7.39 4.57 -5.92
CA LYS A 180 -6.37 5.57 -5.57
C LYS A 180 -6.97 6.97 -5.50
N ASP A 181 -7.82 7.33 -6.46
CA ASP A 181 -8.50 8.62 -6.47
C ASP A 181 -9.45 8.75 -5.27
N LEU A 182 -10.21 7.68 -4.97
CA LEU A 182 -11.05 7.60 -3.77
C LEU A 182 -10.23 7.86 -2.50
N ALA A 183 -9.09 7.20 -2.32
CA ALA A 183 -8.24 7.38 -1.15
C ALA A 183 -7.68 8.81 -1.06
N LEU A 184 -7.19 9.37 -2.16
CA LEU A 184 -6.69 10.74 -2.22
C LEU A 184 -7.80 11.76 -1.93
N TYR A 185 -9.01 11.53 -2.44
CA TYR A 185 -10.16 12.37 -2.15
C TYR A 185 -10.48 12.38 -0.66
N MET A 186 -10.59 11.20 -0.03
CA MET A 186 -10.84 11.11 1.42
C MET A 186 -9.76 11.84 2.23
N MET A 187 -8.48 11.65 1.89
CA MET A 187 -7.36 12.34 2.55
C MET A 187 -7.43 13.86 2.39
N SER A 188 -7.85 14.35 1.23
CA SER A 188 -8.00 15.79 0.99
C SER A 188 -9.13 16.41 1.84
N ARG A 189 -10.09 15.60 2.30
CA ARG A 189 -11.24 16.05 3.12
C ARG A 189 -11.03 15.83 4.62
N MET A 190 -10.33 14.75 4.98
CA MET A 190 -10.13 14.35 6.38
C MET A 190 -8.78 14.79 6.93
N SER A 191 -7.86 15.23 6.10
CA SER A 191 -6.43 15.45 6.37
C SER A 191 -5.63 14.16 6.65
N THR A 192 -4.32 14.31 6.78
CA THR A 192 -3.39 13.21 7.13
C THR A 192 -3.49 12.75 8.59
N SER A 193 -4.30 13.40 9.41
CA SER A 193 -4.55 13.05 10.82
C SER A 193 -6.01 12.71 11.11
N GLY A 194 -6.89 12.72 10.12
CA GLY A 194 -8.34 12.57 10.29
C GLY A 194 -8.82 11.26 10.90
N ALA A 195 -7.97 10.22 10.83
CA ALA A 195 -8.24 8.89 11.40
C ALA A 195 -7.25 8.49 12.51
N THR A 196 -6.53 9.45 13.10
CA THR A 196 -5.55 9.18 14.17
C THR A 196 -6.22 8.52 15.38
N GLY A 197 -5.68 7.38 15.80
CA GLY A 197 -6.18 6.58 16.92
C GLY A 197 -7.32 5.62 16.57
N TYR A 198 -7.74 5.58 15.31
CA TYR A 198 -8.80 4.70 14.84
C TYR A 198 -8.28 3.53 14.01
N PHE A 199 -9.01 2.40 14.08
CA PHE A 199 -9.01 1.35 13.07
C PHE A 199 -10.21 1.59 12.15
N VAL A 200 -9.98 1.69 10.84
CA VAL A 200 -10.99 2.13 9.88
C VAL A 200 -11.62 0.94 9.18
N GLU A 201 -12.95 0.82 9.21
CA GLU A 201 -13.72 -0.08 8.36
C GLU A 201 -14.32 0.70 7.19
N TYR A 202 -13.97 0.31 5.96
CA TYR A 202 -14.54 0.87 4.74
C TYR A 202 -15.79 0.10 4.33
N ALA A 203 -16.85 0.83 4.03
CA ALA A 203 -18.16 0.31 3.68
C ALA A 203 -18.83 1.12 2.55
N GLY A 204 -20.00 0.71 2.13
CA GLY A 204 -20.79 1.37 1.10
C GLY A 204 -20.73 0.69 -0.27
N GLU A 205 -21.57 1.12 -1.20
CA GLU A 205 -21.70 0.49 -2.53
C GLU A 205 -20.40 0.64 -3.33
N ALA A 206 -19.79 1.83 -3.31
CA ALA A 206 -18.55 2.09 -4.02
C ALA A 206 -17.42 1.17 -3.55
N VAL A 207 -17.28 0.95 -2.23
CA VAL A 207 -16.23 0.05 -1.69
C VAL A 207 -16.49 -1.40 -2.04
N ARG A 208 -17.73 -1.86 -1.95
CA ARG A 208 -18.10 -3.25 -2.32
C ARG A 208 -17.87 -3.53 -3.82
N SER A 209 -18.02 -2.52 -4.67
CA SER A 209 -17.81 -2.64 -6.11
C SER A 209 -16.33 -2.63 -6.52
N LEU A 210 -15.40 -2.30 -5.62
CA LEU A 210 -13.97 -2.37 -5.88
C LEU A 210 -13.53 -3.83 -6.06
N SER A 211 -12.58 -4.02 -6.98
CA SER A 211 -11.78 -5.25 -7.05
C SER A 211 -10.96 -5.46 -5.77
N MET A 212 -10.38 -6.65 -5.61
CA MET A 212 -9.46 -6.87 -4.48
C MET A 212 -8.26 -5.93 -4.51
N GLU A 213 -7.68 -5.70 -5.68
CA GLU A 213 -6.55 -4.78 -5.86
C GLU A 213 -6.93 -3.35 -5.46
N GLY A 214 -8.14 -2.91 -5.82
CA GLY A 214 -8.67 -1.62 -5.39
C GLY A 214 -8.86 -1.53 -3.87
N ARG A 215 -9.37 -2.59 -3.22
CA ARG A 215 -9.48 -2.66 -1.76
C ARG A 215 -8.11 -2.67 -1.07
N LEU A 216 -7.13 -3.37 -1.65
CA LEU A 216 -5.75 -3.39 -1.16
C LEU A 216 -5.13 -1.98 -1.24
N THR A 217 -5.34 -1.24 -2.33
CA THR A 217 -4.92 0.17 -2.45
C THR A 217 -5.57 1.05 -1.39
N LEU A 218 -6.87 0.89 -1.16
CA LEU A 218 -7.63 1.67 -0.18
C LEU A 218 -7.12 1.44 1.25
N CYS A 219 -6.98 0.18 1.66
CA CYS A 219 -6.47 -0.18 2.98
C CYS A 219 -4.99 0.19 3.16
N ASN A 220 -4.17 0.10 2.10
CA ASN A 220 -2.78 0.54 2.10
C ASN A 220 -2.66 2.00 2.51
N LEU A 221 -3.50 2.87 1.93
CA LEU A 221 -3.45 4.31 2.18
C LEU A 221 -4.13 4.77 3.47
N SER A 222 -4.73 3.86 4.24
CA SER A 222 -5.37 4.20 5.53
C SER A 222 -4.42 4.86 6.50
N ILE A 223 -3.16 4.41 6.55
CA ILE A 223 -2.16 4.97 7.45
C ILE A 223 -1.75 6.38 7.08
N GLU A 224 -1.95 6.80 5.84
CA GLU A 224 -1.69 8.18 5.43
C GLU A 224 -2.73 9.17 5.96
N MET A 225 -3.84 8.69 6.52
CA MET A 225 -4.81 9.46 7.30
C MET A 225 -4.56 9.35 8.82
N GLY A 226 -3.44 8.76 9.23
CA GLY A 226 -3.11 8.52 10.64
C GLY A 226 -3.82 7.32 11.26
N ALA A 227 -4.56 6.52 10.49
CA ALA A 227 -5.23 5.34 11.00
C ALA A 227 -4.25 4.28 11.51
N ARG A 228 -4.65 3.50 12.51
CA ARG A 228 -3.90 2.33 12.98
C ARG A 228 -3.90 1.20 11.95
N GLY A 229 -4.95 1.09 11.17
CA GLY A 229 -5.14 0.18 10.07
C GLY A 229 -6.45 0.45 9.35
N GLY A 230 -6.66 -0.20 8.21
CA GLY A 230 -7.89 -0.14 7.45
C GLY A 230 -8.34 -1.54 7.08
N MET A 231 -9.65 -1.77 6.98
CA MET A 231 -10.19 -3.07 6.65
C MET A 231 -11.45 -2.97 5.80
N VAL A 232 -11.71 -4.02 5.04
CA VAL A 232 -12.95 -4.24 4.29
C VAL A 232 -13.50 -5.59 4.70
N ALA A 233 -14.80 -5.68 4.96
CA ALA A 233 -15.44 -6.95 5.25
C ALA A 233 -15.28 -7.91 4.06
N PRO A 234 -14.81 -9.16 4.28
CA PRO A 234 -14.63 -10.12 3.21
C PRO A 234 -15.99 -10.53 2.63
N ASP A 235 -16.07 -10.59 1.30
CA ASP A 235 -17.25 -10.96 0.53
C ASP A 235 -16.87 -11.90 -0.62
N GLU A 236 -17.76 -12.16 -1.56
CA GLU A 236 -17.51 -13.05 -2.69
C GLU A 236 -16.28 -12.60 -3.51
N THR A 237 -16.02 -11.29 -3.67
CA THR A 237 -14.82 -10.77 -4.33
C THR A 237 -13.55 -11.26 -3.62
N THR A 238 -13.55 -11.22 -2.29
CA THR A 238 -12.43 -11.73 -1.47
C THR A 238 -12.28 -13.24 -1.58
N PHE A 239 -13.40 -13.98 -1.56
CA PHE A 239 -13.38 -15.43 -1.60
C PHE A 239 -12.92 -15.95 -2.97
N GLU A 240 -13.37 -15.34 -4.06
CA GLU A 240 -12.90 -15.68 -5.41
C GLU A 240 -11.43 -15.35 -5.60
N TYR A 241 -10.96 -14.22 -5.08
CA TYR A 241 -9.55 -13.84 -5.14
C TYR A 241 -8.65 -14.87 -4.44
N LEU A 242 -9.10 -15.45 -3.32
CA LEU A 242 -8.34 -16.45 -2.55
C LEU A 242 -8.44 -17.86 -3.12
N ARG A 243 -9.49 -18.16 -3.88
CA ARG A 243 -9.75 -19.51 -4.39
C ARG A 243 -8.55 -20.03 -5.23
N GLY A 244 -8.00 -21.17 -4.81
CA GLY A 244 -6.90 -21.81 -5.51
C GLY A 244 -5.51 -21.19 -5.29
N ARG A 245 -5.39 -20.14 -4.46
CA ARG A 245 -4.08 -19.61 -4.09
C ARG A 245 -3.25 -20.66 -3.36
N GLU A 246 -1.93 -20.54 -3.48
CA GLU A 246 -0.96 -21.56 -3.04
C GLU A 246 -1.13 -21.92 -1.53
N HIS A 247 -1.26 -20.92 -0.68
CA HIS A 247 -1.37 -21.06 0.76
C HIS A 247 -2.81 -20.93 1.29
N ALA A 248 -3.79 -20.71 0.41
CA ALA A 248 -5.19 -20.71 0.82
C ALA A 248 -5.65 -22.15 1.18
N PRO A 249 -6.61 -22.30 2.11
CA PRO A 249 -7.18 -23.60 2.43
C PRO A 249 -7.73 -24.32 1.18
N LYS A 250 -7.72 -25.64 1.19
CA LYS A 250 -8.21 -26.49 0.09
C LYS A 250 -9.18 -27.55 0.59
N GLY A 251 -10.09 -28.02 -0.30
CA GLY A 251 -11.08 -29.07 0.03
C GLY A 251 -11.93 -28.70 1.26
N GLU A 252 -12.13 -29.63 2.17
CA GLU A 252 -12.92 -29.42 3.39
C GLU A 252 -12.42 -28.28 4.27
N ALA A 253 -11.09 -28.00 4.27
CA ALA A 253 -10.54 -26.87 5.01
C ALA A 253 -10.98 -25.54 4.39
N TRP A 254 -11.14 -25.48 3.08
CA TRP A 254 -11.71 -24.32 2.39
C TRP A 254 -13.16 -24.11 2.78
N ASP A 255 -13.99 -25.16 2.79
CA ASP A 255 -15.41 -25.05 3.12
C ASP A 255 -15.62 -24.55 4.56
N LYS A 256 -14.82 -25.07 5.50
CA LYS A 256 -14.82 -24.60 6.89
C LYS A 256 -14.37 -23.14 7.02
N ALA A 257 -13.32 -22.77 6.31
CA ALA A 257 -12.81 -21.40 6.30
C ALA A 257 -13.84 -20.44 5.69
N LEU A 258 -14.44 -20.80 4.56
CA LEU A 258 -15.46 -20.00 3.90
C LEU A 258 -16.69 -19.79 4.78
N ALA A 259 -17.15 -20.85 5.48
CA ALA A 259 -18.27 -20.73 6.44
C ALA A 259 -17.94 -19.73 7.56
N TYR A 260 -16.72 -19.73 8.06
CA TYR A 260 -16.25 -18.76 9.06
C TYR A 260 -16.11 -17.36 8.46
N TRP A 261 -15.49 -17.21 7.29
CA TRP A 261 -15.26 -15.91 6.66
C TRP A 261 -16.55 -15.16 6.34
N LYS A 262 -17.62 -15.86 6.00
CA LYS A 262 -18.98 -15.29 5.79
C LYS A 262 -19.58 -14.67 7.05
N THR A 263 -19.07 -15.00 8.23
CA THR A 263 -19.49 -14.36 9.50
C THR A 263 -18.73 -13.06 9.80
N LEU A 264 -17.63 -12.79 9.08
CA LEU A 264 -16.73 -11.65 9.30
C LEU A 264 -17.28 -10.39 8.63
N ARG A 265 -18.31 -9.83 9.22
CA ARG A 265 -18.88 -8.52 8.89
C ARG A 265 -19.35 -7.85 10.17
N SER A 266 -19.41 -6.55 10.20
CA SER A 266 -20.05 -5.81 11.28
C SER A 266 -21.53 -6.16 11.37
N ASP A 267 -22.04 -6.26 12.60
CA ASP A 267 -23.46 -6.45 12.84
C ASP A 267 -24.23 -5.20 12.34
N ASP A 268 -25.48 -5.36 11.94
CA ASP A 268 -26.27 -4.28 11.32
C ASP A 268 -26.44 -3.07 12.26
N ASP A 269 -26.43 -3.30 13.56
CA ASP A 269 -26.53 -2.31 14.63
C ASP A 269 -25.20 -2.10 15.40
N ALA A 270 -24.08 -2.51 14.82
CA ALA A 270 -22.77 -2.23 15.36
C ALA A 270 -22.53 -0.74 15.48
N LYS A 271 -21.99 -0.30 16.63
CA LYS A 271 -21.67 1.09 16.89
C LYS A 271 -20.18 1.34 16.66
N PHE A 272 -19.89 2.40 15.93
CA PHE A 272 -18.52 2.90 15.72
C PHE A 272 -18.33 4.16 16.57
N ASP A 273 -17.10 4.40 17.03
CA ASP A 273 -16.75 5.62 17.75
C ASP A 273 -16.85 6.87 16.84
N LYS A 274 -16.67 6.67 15.54
CA LYS A 274 -16.81 7.73 14.52
C LYS A 274 -17.32 7.16 13.20
N GLU A 275 -18.21 7.89 12.57
CA GLU A 275 -18.71 7.58 11.22
C GLU A 275 -18.51 8.77 10.28
N VAL A 276 -18.08 8.49 9.06
CA VAL A 276 -17.89 9.46 7.98
C VAL A 276 -18.55 8.92 6.71
N ARG A 277 -19.18 9.79 5.93
CA ARG A 277 -19.82 9.41 4.66
C ARG A 277 -19.32 10.28 3.53
N PHE A 278 -19.15 9.66 2.37
CA PHE A 278 -18.83 10.31 1.10
C PHE A 278 -19.76 9.80 0.00
N ASP A 279 -19.98 10.63 -1.00
CA ASP A 279 -20.65 10.23 -2.24
C ASP A 279 -19.59 10.02 -3.33
N ALA A 280 -19.64 8.86 -3.97
CA ALA A 280 -18.72 8.54 -5.06
C ALA A 280 -18.87 9.47 -6.28
N ALA A 281 -20.05 10.10 -6.45
CA ALA A 281 -20.31 11.06 -7.52
C ALA A 281 -19.49 12.36 -7.39
N ASP A 282 -19.03 12.70 -6.17
CA ASP A 282 -18.20 13.89 -5.93
C ASP A 282 -16.73 13.69 -6.31
N ILE A 283 -16.34 12.46 -6.66
CA ILE A 283 -14.96 12.07 -6.87
C ILE A 283 -14.62 12.11 -8.35
N GLU A 284 -13.61 12.89 -8.69
CA GLU A 284 -12.97 12.90 -10.00
C GLU A 284 -11.53 12.33 -9.88
N PRO A 285 -10.83 12.08 -11.00
CA PRO A 285 -9.40 11.75 -10.93
C PRO A 285 -8.65 12.76 -10.08
N MET A 286 -7.85 12.26 -9.13
CA MET A 286 -7.18 13.08 -8.11
C MET A 286 -5.68 13.18 -8.37
N ILE A 287 -5.09 14.31 -7.97
CA ILE A 287 -3.65 14.52 -7.99
C ILE A 287 -3.23 15.36 -6.79
N THR A 288 -2.06 15.09 -6.22
CA THR A 288 -1.52 15.93 -5.13
C THR A 288 -0.72 17.11 -5.69
N TYR A 289 -0.80 18.24 -4.99
CA TYR A 289 -0.09 19.49 -5.34
C TYR A 289 0.98 19.88 -4.31
N GLY A 290 1.01 19.22 -3.16
CA GLY A 290 1.90 19.56 -2.06
C GLY A 290 2.79 18.42 -1.62
N THR A 291 3.29 18.49 -0.39
CA THR A 291 4.31 17.59 0.17
C THR A 291 3.74 16.53 1.13
N ASN A 292 2.43 16.31 1.12
CA ASN A 292 1.78 15.19 1.80
C ASN A 292 0.52 14.73 1.03
N PRO A 293 0.03 13.50 1.25
CA PRO A 293 -1.10 12.95 0.52
C PRO A 293 -2.43 13.68 0.75
N GLY A 294 -2.59 14.40 1.86
CA GLY A 294 -3.77 15.22 2.15
C GLY A 294 -3.84 16.51 1.31
N MET A 295 -2.73 16.94 0.72
CA MET A 295 -2.67 18.09 -0.19
C MET A 295 -3.02 17.64 -1.62
N GLY A 296 -4.23 17.11 -1.79
CA GLY A 296 -4.78 16.63 -3.06
C GLY A 296 -5.95 17.49 -3.55
N THR A 297 -6.13 17.52 -4.87
CA THR A 297 -7.25 18.18 -5.54
C THR A 297 -7.74 17.34 -6.71
N GLY A 298 -8.98 17.56 -7.13
CA GLY A 298 -9.46 17.02 -8.39
C GLY A 298 -8.63 17.55 -9.57
N ILE A 299 -8.38 16.71 -10.54
CA ILE A 299 -7.45 17.03 -11.64
C ILE A 299 -7.88 18.25 -12.45
N THR A 300 -9.19 18.53 -12.52
CA THR A 300 -9.74 19.69 -13.22
C THR A 300 -9.78 20.96 -12.35
N ARG A 301 -9.58 20.82 -11.05
CA ARG A 301 -9.67 21.93 -10.09
C ARG A 301 -8.32 22.65 -9.94
N SER A 302 -8.39 23.83 -9.34
CA SER A 302 -7.20 24.60 -8.95
C SER A 302 -6.68 24.19 -7.59
N ILE A 303 -5.40 24.45 -7.34
CA ILE A 303 -4.81 24.44 -5.99
C ILE A 303 -5.60 25.44 -5.11
N PRO A 304 -5.96 25.10 -3.87
CA PRO A 304 -6.66 26.02 -2.98
C PRO A 304 -5.93 27.35 -2.80
N THR A 305 -6.69 28.43 -2.57
CA THR A 305 -6.14 29.72 -2.13
C THR A 305 -6.00 29.74 -0.61
N THR A 306 -5.30 30.72 -0.08
CA THR A 306 -5.02 30.81 1.36
C THR A 306 -6.10 31.59 2.15
N ASP A 307 -7.16 32.06 1.50
CA ASP A 307 -8.12 33.00 2.08
C ASP A 307 -8.91 32.43 3.27
N ALA A 308 -9.16 31.11 3.25
CA ALA A 308 -9.91 30.41 4.29
C ALA A 308 -9.03 29.60 5.26
N MET A 309 -7.68 29.69 5.15
CA MET A 309 -6.76 28.89 5.97
C MET A 309 -6.40 29.61 7.27
N ALA A 310 -6.29 28.86 8.37
CA ALA A 310 -5.70 29.36 9.62
C ALA A 310 -4.19 29.67 9.42
N ASP A 311 -3.62 30.59 10.20
CA ASP A 311 -2.23 31.03 10.02
C ASP A 311 -1.19 29.89 10.09
N THR A 312 -1.38 28.93 10.99
CA THR A 312 -0.50 27.76 11.12
C THR A 312 -0.58 26.85 9.90
N GLU A 313 -1.78 26.65 9.36
CA GLU A 313 -2.03 25.87 8.15
C GLU A 313 -1.45 26.58 6.94
N LYS A 314 -1.67 27.91 6.82
CA LYS A 314 -1.14 28.75 5.75
C LYS A 314 0.39 28.69 5.67
N THR A 315 1.09 28.73 6.80
CA THR A 315 2.56 28.64 6.84
C THR A 315 3.05 27.31 6.26
N SER A 316 2.47 26.19 6.68
CA SER A 316 2.81 24.86 6.15
C SER A 316 2.45 24.70 4.67
N PHE A 317 1.29 25.21 4.26
CA PHE A 317 0.84 25.22 2.89
C PHE A 317 1.80 26.00 1.98
N MET A 318 2.18 27.23 2.35
CA MET A 318 3.08 28.06 1.56
C MET A 318 4.49 27.45 1.44
N LYS A 319 5.00 26.81 2.51
CA LYS A 319 6.26 26.06 2.44
C LYS A 319 6.18 24.92 1.42
N SER A 320 5.07 24.20 1.40
CA SER A 320 4.86 23.12 0.42
C SER A 320 4.77 23.66 -1.02
N MET A 321 4.13 24.81 -1.21
CA MET A 321 4.04 25.48 -2.51
C MET A 321 5.41 25.93 -3.01
N GLU A 322 6.22 26.51 -2.14
CA GLU A 322 7.61 26.90 -2.45
C GLU A 322 8.44 25.67 -2.88
N TYR A 323 8.38 24.56 -2.10
CA TYR A 323 9.08 23.34 -2.46
C TYR A 323 8.63 22.78 -3.81
N MET A 324 7.33 22.71 -4.05
CA MET A 324 6.76 22.19 -5.29
C MET A 324 6.90 23.16 -6.46
N GLY A 325 7.17 24.45 -6.22
CA GLY A 325 7.24 25.47 -7.25
C GLY A 325 5.89 25.78 -7.88
N PHE A 326 4.81 25.71 -7.08
CA PHE A 326 3.44 26.07 -7.48
C PHE A 326 2.96 27.30 -6.71
N ASN A 327 1.89 27.93 -7.22
CA ASN A 327 1.23 29.02 -6.54
C ASN A 327 -0.20 28.64 -6.14
N PRO A 328 -0.73 29.22 -5.06
CA PRO A 328 -2.16 29.13 -4.76
C PRO A 328 -3.00 29.54 -5.97
N GLY A 329 -4.04 28.79 -6.27
CA GLY A 329 -4.91 29.03 -7.45
C GLY A 329 -4.41 28.46 -8.78
N ASP A 330 -3.17 27.96 -8.86
CA ASP A 330 -2.65 27.32 -10.08
C ASP A 330 -3.50 26.09 -10.46
N LYS A 331 -3.63 25.83 -11.77
CA LYS A 331 -4.10 24.55 -12.30
C LYS A 331 -2.92 23.62 -12.51
N LEU A 332 -3.09 22.35 -12.16
CA LEU A 332 -2.07 21.33 -12.38
C LEU A 332 -2.08 20.78 -13.82
N ILE A 333 -3.24 20.73 -14.47
CA ILE A 333 -3.34 20.36 -15.89
C ILE A 333 -2.37 21.22 -16.72
N GLY A 334 -1.59 20.55 -17.57
CA GLY A 334 -0.58 21.18 -18.42
C GLY A 334 0.78 21.39 -17.76
N LYS A 335 0.92 21.19 -16.43
CA LYS A 335 2.25 21.25 -15.78
C LYS A 335 3.14 20.12 -16.30
N LYS A 336 4.38 20.43 -16.59
CA LYS A 336 5.37 19.48 -17.12
C LYS A 336 5.58 18.31 -16.16
N VAL A 337 5.77 17.12 -16.74
CA VAL A 337 6.14 15.89 -16.04
C VAL A 337 7.44 15.35 -16.65
N ASP A 338 8.45 15.14 -15.82
CA ASP A 338 9.75 14.57 -16.23
C ASP A 338 9.80 13.05 -15.97
N TYR A 339 9.11 12.57 -14.93
CA TYR A 339 9.11 11.16 -14.50
C TYR A 339 7.71 10.64 -14.30
N VAL A 340 7.50 9.38 -14.62
CA VAL A 340 6.29 8.62 -14.26
C VAL A 340 6.71 7.35 -13.53
N PHE A 341 6.10 7.09 -12.38
CA PHE A 341 6.31 5.88 -11.62
C PHE A 341 5.01 5.11 -11.43
N LEU A 342 4.96 3.89 -11.96
CA LEU A 342 3.91 2.90 -11.68
C LEU A 342 4.50 1.78 -10.85
N GLY A 343 4.00 1.55 -9.65
CA GLY A 343 4.52 0.52 -8.76
C GLY A 343 4.13 0.73 -7.30
N ALA A 344 4.98 0.28 -6.39
CA ALA A 344 4.81 0.27 -4.95
C ALA A 344 3.77 -0.75 -4.45
N CYS A 345 3.70 -0.92 -3.12
CA CYS A 345 2.66 -1.75 -2.50
C CYS A 345 1.24 -1.20 -2.69
N THR A 346 1.09 0.06 -3.08
CA THR A 346 -0.19 0.67 -3.44
C THR A 346 -0.70 0.20 -4.80
N ASN A 347 0.12 0.31 -5.86
CA ASN A 347 -0.31 0.14 -7.26
C ASN A 347 0.73 -0.61 -8.11
N GLY A 348 1.30 -1.68 -7.58
CA GLY A 348 2.20 -2.58 -8.31
C GLY A 348 1.56 -3.93 -8.67
N ARG A 349 0.24 -4.02 -8.71
CA ARG A 349 -0.50 -5.27 -8.97
C ARG A 349 -0.92 -5.37 -10.43
N ILE A 350 -1.33 -6.55 -10.85
CA ILE A 350 -1.67 -6.81 -12.27
C ILE A 350 -2.74 -5.87 -12.82
N GLU A 351 -3.73 -5.51 -12.00
CA GLU A 351 -4.82 -4.63 -12.41
C GLU A 351 -4.34 -3.22 -12.72
N ASP A 352 -3.34 -2.73 -11.99
CA ASP A 352 -2.71 -1.43 -12.22
C ASP A 352 -2.00 -1.39 -13.59
N PHE A 353 -1.31 -2.48 -13.93
CA PHE A 353 -0.66 -2.65 -15.24
C PHE A 353 -1.68 -2.80 -16.37
N ARG A 354 -2.80 -3.51 -16.14
CA ARG A 354 -3.90 -3.59 -17.11
C ARG A 354 -4.50 -2.22 -17.38
N ALA A 355 -4.77 -1.44 -16.32
CA ALA A 355 -5.31 -0.10 -16.43
C ALA A 355 -4.35 0.84 -17.18
N PHE A 356 -3.08 0.85 -16.81
CA PHE A 356 -2.04 1.63 -17.48
C PHE A 356 -1.91 1.23 -18.97
N ALA A 357 -1.78 -0.07 -19.26
CA ALA A 357 -1.63 -0.57 -20.61
C ALA A 357 -2.86 -0.28 -21.50
N SER A 358 -4.07 -0.34 -20.93
CA SER A 358 -5.30 -0.04 -21.69
C SER A 358 -5.30 1.38 -22.24
N LEU A 359 -4.75 2.34 -21.48
CA LEU A 359 -4.72 3.74 -21.84
C LEU A 359 -3.58 4.05 -22.83
N VAL A 360 -2.43 3.38 -22.70
CA VAL A 360 -1.27 3.63 -23.59
C VAL A 360 -1.32 2.80 -24.88
N LYS A 361 -2.19 1.81 -24.99
CA LYS A 361 -2.33 0.97 -26.19
C LYS A 361 -2.57 1.79 -27.46
N GLY A 362 -1.70 1.60 -28.45
CA GLY A 362 -1.75 2.35 -29.72
C GLY A 362 -1.25 3.80 -29.64
N ARG A 363 -0.63 4.17 -28.53
CA ARG A 363 -0.02 5.48 -28.30
C ARG A 363 1.46 5.30 -27.99
N HIS A 364 2.18 6.40 -27.89
CA HIS A 364 3.61 6.39 -27.56
C HIS A 364 3.89 7.30 -26.36
N LYS A 365 4.80 6.88 -25.51
CA LYS A 365 5.30 7.68 -24.40
C LYS A 365 5.99 8.95 -24.94
N ALA A 366 5.76 10.09 -24.29
CA ALA A 366 6.50 11.30 -24.62
C ALA A 366 8.01 11.12 -24.43
N ASP A 367 8.82 11.54 -25.40
CA ASP A 367 10.29 11.39 -25.36
C ASP A 367 10.93 12.09 -24.15
N SER A 368 10.28 13.15 -23.66
CA SER A 368 10.73 13.94 -22.50
C SER A 368 10.49 13.24 -21.16
N VAL A 369 9.76 12.10 -21.14
CA VAL A 369 9.39 11.39 -19.90
C VAL A 369 10.23 10.15 -19.69
N THR A 370 10.84 10.02 -18.53
CA THR A 370 11.39 8.77 -18.02
C THR A 370 10.29 8.05 -17.25
N ALA A 371 9.97 6.81 -17.60
CA ALA A 371 8.93 6.04 -16.95
C ALA A 371 9.49 4.76 -16.34
N TRP A 372 9.22 4.54 -15.05
CA TRP A 372 9.57 3.32 -14.32
C TRP A 372 8.31 2.54 -13.98
N LEU A 373 8.15 1.40 -14.64
CA LEU A 373 7.04 0.47 -14.44
C LEU A 373 7.56 -0.74 -13.66
N VAL A 374 7.21 -0.81 -12.37
CA VAL A 374 7.81 -1.76 -11.43
C VAL A 374 6.73 -2.71 -10.88
N PRO A 375 6.71 -3.98 -11.30
CA PRO A 375 5.80 -4.98 -10.73
C PRO A 375 6.03 -5.15 -9.23
N GLY A 376 4.97 -5.40 -8.49
CA GLY A 376 5.05 -5.62 -7.05
C GLY A 376 5.58 -7.00 -6.66
N SER A 377 5.62 -7.96 -7.59
CA SER A 377 6.13 -9.31 -7.37
C SER A 377 6.51 -9.99 -8.66
N TRP A 378 7.30 -11.07 -8.57
CA TRP A 378 7.59 -11.93 -9.72
C TRP A 378 6.34 -12.63 -10.29
N ARG A 379 5.31 -12.83 -9.48
CA ARG A 379 4.02 -13.36 -9.96
C ARG A 379 3.30 -12.32 -10.84
N VAL A 380 3.31 -11.06 -10.44
CA VAL A 380 2.76 -9.95 -11.27
C VAL A 380 3.56 -9.82 -12.56
N ASP A 381 4.89 -9.81 -12.52
CA ASP A 381 5.74 -9.78 -13.74
C ASP A 381 5.41 -10.93 -14.69
N LYS A 382 5.33 -12.14 -14.16
CA LYS A 382 4.94 -13.33 -14.94
C LYS A 382 3.56 -13.15 -15.58
N GLN A 383 2.59 -12.63 -14.85
CA GLN A 383 1.23 -12.42 -15.35
C GLN A 383 1.18 -11.33 -16.43
N ILE A 384 1.94 -10.24 -16.26
CA ILE A 384 2.11 -9.18 -17.27
C ILE A 384 2.54 -9.80 -18.62
N ARG A 385 3.51 -10.72 -18.59
CA ARG A 385 4.02 -11.40 -19.80
C ARG A 385 3.03 -12.42 -20.34
N GLN A 386 2.34 -13.17 -19.49
CA GLN A 386 1.33 -14.15 -19.91
C GLN A 386 0.12 -13.50 -20.60
N GLU A 387 -0.25 -12.29 -20.18
CA GLU A 387 -1.34 -11.52 -20.75
C GLU A 387 -0.92 -10.64 -21.95
N GLY A 388 0.37 -10.64 -22.30
CA GLY A 388 0.91 -9.83 -23.40
C GLY A 388 0.90 -8.33 -23.13
N ILE A 389 0.74 -7.92 -21.86
CA ILE A 389 0.79 -6.51 -21.43
C ILE A 389 2.18 -5.93 -21.68
N ASP A 390 3.23 -6.71 -21.49
CA ASP A 390 4.62 -6.35 -21.81
C ASP A 390 4.75 -5.87 -23.27
N LYS A 391 4.14 -6.56 -24.22
CA LYS A 391 4.18 -6.20 -25.64
C LYS A 391 3.49 -4.88 -25.92
N VAL A 392 2.36 -4.61 -25.24
CA VAL A 392 1.65 -3.33 -25.34
C VAL A 392 2.50 -2.18 -24.81
N LEU A 393 3.15 -2.40 -23.66
CA LEU A 393 4.00 -1.40 -23.02
C LEU A 393 5.29 -1.14 -23.79
N GLU A 394 5.97 -2.18 -24.27
CA GLU A 394 7.15 -2.09 -25.13
C GLU A 394 6.85 -1.32 -26.44
N ALA A 395 5.73 -1.65 -27.10
CA ALA A 395 5.29 -0.94 -28.31
C ALA A 395 4.97 0.54 -28.06
N ALA A 396 4.56 0.89 -26.85
CA ALA A 396 4.33 2.26 -26.42
C ALA A 396 5.62 2.98 -25.93
N GLY A 397 6.78 2.32 -25.97
CA GLY A 397 8.08 2.89 -25.60
C GLY A 397 8.39 2.82 -24.09
N PHE A 398 7.74 1.91 -23.35
CA PHE A 398 7.98 1.68 -21.95
C PHE A 398 8.88 0.47 -21.70
N GLU A 399 9.67 0.55 -20.64
CA GLU A 399 10.45 -0.55 -20.10
C GLU A 399 9.84 -1.00 -18.76
N ILE A 400 9.69 -2.32 -18.59
CA ILE A 400 9.25 -2.92 -17.33
C ILE A 400 10.48 -3.33 -16.54
N ARG A 401 10.57 -2.88 -15.30
CA ARG A 401 11.64 -3.20 -14.37
C ARG A 401 11.36 -4.50 -13.62
N GLN A 402 12.36 -5.03 -12.93
CA GLN A 402 12.21 -6.17 -12.03
C GLN A 402 11.49 -5.74 -10.74
N PRO A 403 10.79 -6.68 -10.07
CA PRO A 403 9.96 -6.39 -8.90
C PRO A 403 10.72 -5.79 -7.72
N GLY A 404 10.09 -4.83 -7.01
CA GLY A 404 10.64 -4.21 -5.81
C GLY A 404 9.95 -2.90 -5.44
N CYS A 405 10.37 -2.27 -4.34
CA CYS A 405 9.84 -0.97 -3.91
C CYS A 405 10.31 0.20 -4.77
N SER A 406 11.51 0.11 -5.38
CA SER A 406 12.02 1.12 -6.33
C SER A 406 11.98 2.56 -5.75
N ALA A 407 11.62 3.52 -6.60
CA ALA A 407 11.50 4.93 -6.23
C ALA A 407 10.40 5.22 -5.19
N CYS A 408 9.57 4.27 -4.78
CA CYS A 408 8.60 4.53 -3.71
C CYS A 408 9.28 5.00 -2.41
N LEU A 409 10.45 4.43 -2.11
CA LEU A 409 11.26 4.78 -0.94
C LEU A 409 12.64 5.33 -1.32
N ALA A 410 13.08 5.09 -2.56
CA ALA A 410 14.38 5.50 -3.10
C ALA A 410 15.57 5.03 -2.22
N MET A 411 15.47 3.84 -1.63
CA MET A 411 16.56 3.20 -0.88
C MET A 411 17.56 2.49 -1.79
N ASN A 412 17.19 2.23 -3.04
CA ASN A 412 18.04 1.72 -4.11
C ASN A 412 18.49 2.85 -5.05
N ASP A 413 19.03 2.50 -6.22
CA ASP A 413 19.53 3.49 -7.22
C ASP A 413 18.41 4.21 -7.98
N ASP A 414 17.15 3.82 -7.82
CA ASP A 414 16.00 4.43 -8.46
C ASP A 414 15.62 5.75 -7.76
N LYS A 415 16.37 6.80 -8.05
CA LYS A 415 16.19 8.14 -7.47
C LYS A 415 15.82 9.16 -8.53
N ILE A 416 14.78 9.94 -8.28
CA ILE A 416 14.39 11.05 -9.14
C ILE A 416 15.29 12.25 -8.84
N PRO A 417 15.93 12.86 -9.84
CA PRO A 417 16.82 14.00 -9.62
C PRO A 417 16.11 15.23 -9.04
N ALA A 418 16.88 16.06 -8.34
CA ALA A 418 16.40 17.31 -7.75
C ALA A 418 15.72 18.22 -8.79
N GLY A 419 14.62 18.86 -8.41
CA GLY A 419 13.85 19.78 -9.23
C GLY A 419 12.99 19.13 -10.32
N LYS A 420 13.07 17.80 -10.50
CA LYS A 420 12.24 17.06 -11.48
C LYS A 420 10.87 16.75 -10.93
N TYR A 421 9.85 16.84 -11.78
CA TYR A 421 8.47 16.51 -11.46
C TYR A 421 8.14 15.07 -11.83
N ALA A 422 7.58 14.35 -10.87
CA ALA A 422 7.08 13.01 -11.08
C ALA A 422 5.57 12.91 -10.84
N VAL A 423 4.86 12.18 -11.71
CA VAL A 423 3.55 11.62 -11.41
C VAL A 423 3.74 10.18 -10.96
N SER A 424 3.29 9.86 -9.76
CA SER A 424 3.63 8.62 -9.07
C SER A 424 2.42 7.94 -8.45
N THR A 425 2.37 6.61 -8.57
CA THR A 425 1.37 5.80 -7.89
C THR A 425 1.79 5.36 -6.49
N SER A 426 2.94 5.82 -6.00
CA SER A 426 3.41 5.54 -4.63
C SER A 426 2.45 6.08 -3.56
N ASN A 427 2.75 5.82 -2.29
CA ASN A 427 1.88 6.15 -1.16
C ASN A 427 2.22 7.48 -0.48
N ARG A 428 3.44 7.96 -0.59
CA ARG A 428 3.95 9.18 0.09
C ARG A 428 4.71 10.07 -0.87
N ASN A 429 4.62 11.38 -0.63
CA ASN A 429 5.27 12.40 -1.45
C ASN A 429 5.88 13.54 -0.62
N PHE A 430 6.32 13.26 0.61
CA PHE A 430 7.05 14.27 1.37
C PHE A 430 8.36 14.67 0.68
N GLU A 431 8.92 15.80 1.06
CA GLU A 431 10.14 16.36 0.48
C GLU A 431 11.26 15.32 0.38
N GLY A 432 11.75 15.08 -0.84
CA GLY A 432 12.84 14.15 -1.10
C GLY A 432 12.47 12.66 -1.06
N ARG A 433 11.20 12.28 -0.92
CA ARG A 433 10.78 10.87 -0.81
C ARG A 433 11.27 9.97 -1.94
N GLN A 434 11.21 10.44 -3.17
CA GLN A 434 11.64 9.70 -4.37
C GLN A 434 13.04 10.09 -4.85
N GLY A 435 13.79 10.78 -4.03
CA GLY A 435 15.14 11.29 -4.28
C GLY A 435 15.29 12.72 -3.75
N PRO A 436 16.48 13.13 -3.27
CA PRO A 436 16.72 14.45 -2.71
C PRO A 436 16.26 15.57 -3.66
N GLY A 437 15.38 16.46 -3.20
CA GLY A 437 14.86 17.59 -3.99
C GLY A 437 13.89 17.21 -5.12
N SER A 438 13.45 15.95 -5.22
CA SER A 438 12.42 15.53 -6.19
C SER A 438 11.05 16.07 -5.81
N ARG A 439 10.21 16.35 -6.82
CA ARG A 439 8.86 16.90 -6.67
C ARG A 439 7.83 15.88 -7.14
N THR A 440 7.16 15.22 -6.18
CA THR A 440 6.26 14.10 -6.47
C THR A 440 4.80 14.49 -6.34
N MET A 441 4.03 14.25 -7.39
CA MET A 441 2.57 14.34 -7.42
C MET A 441 2.00 12.91 -7.39
N LEU A 442 1.27 12.57 -6.34
CA LEU A 442 0.58 11.27 -6.24
C LEU A 442 -0.67 11.28 -7.10
N ALA A 443 -0.85 10.22 -7.87
CA ALA A 443 -2.02 10.04 -8.73
C ALA A 443 -2.30 8.55 -9.00
N SER A 444 -3.42 8.26 -9.67
CA SER A 444 -3.80 6.91 -10.06
C SER A 444 -2.98 6.38 -11.24
N PRO A 445 -2.98 5.05 -11.50
CA PRO A 445 -2.35 4.46 -12.67
C PRO A 445 -2.82 5.06 -14.00
N LEU A 446 -4.11 5.40 -14.10
CA LEU A 446 -4.66 6.03 -15.31
C LEU A 446 -4.12 7.44 -15.53
N THR A 447 -4.06 8.25 -14.47
CA THR A 447 -3.48 9.61 -14.53
C THR A 447 -1.98 9.54 -14.82
N ALA A 448 -1.27 8.57 -14.24
CA ALA A 448 0.15 8.34 -14.54
C ALA A 448 0.37 7.97 -16.02
N ALA A 449 -0.50 7.10 -16.59
CA ALA A 449 -0.45 6.75 -18.01
C ALA A 449 -0.70 7.97 -18.92
N ALA A 450 -1.73 8.77 -18.62
CA ALA A 450 -2.02 10.00 -19.36
C ALA A 450 -0.83 10.98 -19.32
N ALA A 451 -0.23 11.15 -18.15
CA ALA A 451 0.95 12.00 -17.99
C ALA A 451 2.17 11.46 -18.76
N ALA A 452 2.35 10.14 -18.82
CA ALA A 452 3.44 9.52 -19.56
C ALA A 452 3.32 9.74 -21.08
N ILE A 453 2.10 9.68 -21.63
CA ILE A 453 1.85 9.92 -23.07
C ILE A 453 2.08 11.37 -23.44
N THR A 454 1.64 12.32 -22.60
CA THR A 454 1.58 13.73 -22.95
C THR A 454 2.80 14.54 -22.49
N GLY A 455 3.61 14.02 -21.57
CA GLY A 455 4.71 14.75 -20.92
C GLY A 455 4.24 15.85 -19.96
N LYS A 456 2.97 15.85 -19.59
CA LYS A 456 2.34 16.85 -18.70
C LYS A 456 1.19 16.25 -17.93
N VAL A 457 0.80 16.90 -16.83
CA VAL A 457 -0.40 16.51 -16.10
C VAL A 457 -1.62 16.63 -17.02
N THR A 458 -2.33 15.53 -17.22
CA THR A 458 -3.46 15.41 -18.15
C THR A 458 -4.57 14.57 -17.53
N ASP A 459 -5.82 14.97 -17.77
CA ASP A 459 -6.98 14.23 -17.34
C ASP A 459 -7.06 12.88 -18.08
N PRO A 460 -7.01 11.74 -17.38
CA PRO A 460 -7.03 10.43 -18.04
C PRO A 460 -8.33 10.17 -18.81
N ARG A 461 -9.43 10.87 -18.47
CA ARG A 461 -10.74 10.73 -19.14
C ARG A 461 -10.72 11.16 -20.61
N GLU A 462 -9.71 11.96 -21.01
CA GLU A 462 -9.50 12.34 -22.42
C GLU A 462 -9.11 11.14 -23.30
N PHE A 463 -8.68 10.04 -22.72
CA PHE A 463 -8.18 8.85 -23.41
C PHE A 463 -9.05 7.59 -23.25
N LEU A 464 -10.12 7.68 -22.44
CA LEU A 464 -11.02 6.55 -22.11
C LEU A 464 -12.22 6.46 -23.05
#